data_460be02451b481c720e3cc08715839c3
#
_entry.id   460be02451b481c720e3cc08715839c3
#
_cell.length_a   1.000
_cell.length_b   1.000
_cell.length_c   1.000
_cell.angle_alpha   90.00
_cell.angle_beta   90.00
_cell.angle_gamma   90.00
#
_symmetry.space_group_name_H-M   'P 1'
#
loop_
_entity.id
_entity.type
_entity.pdbx_description
1 polymer ?
#
loop_
_entity_poly.entity_id
_entity_poly.type
_entity_poly.pdbx_seq_one_letter_code
_entity_poly.pdbx_strand_id
1 'polypeptide(L)'
;MKIKIYFTIILIASTNLVWAQYPEIKTDLDRKVKSFLEANASRWRDLNVPLADGKVLYDLIVENNYKTAVEIGTSTGHSAIWIAWALSKTGGKLITIEISQDRHLKAMENFKQAGVADFIDARLGNAHELVPALSGKYDFVFSDADKEWYKNYFISMDPKIVIGGCFVAYNVNQRTRDIRDFVDYIESHDNYKTTINRSSSEGISISYKTKEK
;
A
#
# COMPACT_ATOMS: atom_id res chain seq x y z
N MET A 1 -63.33 -20.15 6.61
CA MET A 1 -62.11 -20.33 7.44
C MET A 1 -60.98 -19.61 6.70
N LYS A 2 -60.58 -18.39 7.12
CA LYS A 2 -59.52 -17.58 6.46
C LYS A 2 -58.18 -17.88 7.14
N ILE A 3 -57.27 -18.49 6.41
CA ILE A 3 -55.91 -18.77 6.87
C ILE A 3 -55.09 -17.47 6.75
N LYS A 4 -54.66 -16.92 7.87
CA LYS A 4 -53.71 -15.81 7.91
C LYS A 4 -52.27 -16.37 7.84
N ILE A 5 -51.60 -16.12 6.73
CA ILE A 5 -50.17 -16.41 6.56
C ILE A 5 -49.40 -15.25 7.14
N TYR A 6 -48.65 -15.49 8.22
CA TYR A 6 -47.71 -14.52 8.77
C TYR A 6 -46.36 -14.67 8.06
N PHE A 7 -45.94 -13.66 7.30
CA PHE A 7 -44.61 -13.55 6.79
C PHE A 7 -43.67 -13.08 7.93
N THR A 8 -42.85 -13.99 8.44
CA THR A 8 -41.76 -13.60 9.34
C THR A 8 -40.60 -13.12 8.47
N ILE A 9 -40.43 -11.78 8.46
CA ILE A 9 -39.24 -11.17 7.87
C ILE A 9 -38.07 -11.44 8.80
N ILE A 10 -37.19 -12.39 8.42
CA ILE A 10 -35.92 -12.60 9.11
C ILE A 10 -35.01 -11.45 8.69
N LEU A 11 -34.81 -10.52 9.61
CA LEU A 11 -33.82 -9.45 9.50
C LEU A 11 -32.44 -10.12 9.66
N ILE A 12 -31.81 -10.52 8.55
CA ILE A 12 -30.41 -10.95 8.56
C ILE A 12 -29.58 -9.70 8.73
N ALA A 13 -29.22 -9.43 9.99
CA ALA A 13 -28.42 -8.29 10.38
C ALA A 13 -27.04 -8.34 9.70
N SER A 14 -26.64 -7.22 9.20
CA SER A 14 -25.44 -6.79 8.55
C SER A 14 -24.14 -7.00 9.34
N THR A 15 -23.83 -8.21 9.76
CA THR A 15 -22.54 -8.55 10.39
C THR A 15 -21.42 -8.87 9.39
N ASN A 16 -21.73 -8.92 8.08
CA ASN A 16 -20.77 -9.33 7.05
C ASN A 16 -19.87 -8.20 6.50
N LEU A 17 -20.12 -6.92 6.83
CA LEU A 17 -19.33 -5.81 6.27
C LEU A 17 -17.96 -5.61 6.92
N VAL A 18 -17.79 -6.03 8.18
CA VAL A 18 -16.52 -5.83 8.91
C VAL A 18 -15.49 -6.91 8.56
N TRP A 19 -15.94 -8.11 8.16
CA TRP A 19 -15.04 -9.22 7.80
C TRP A 19 -14.36 -9.04 6.43
N ALA A 20 -14.91 -8.19 5.55
CA ALA A 20 -14.34 -7.92 4.23
C ALA A 20 -13.13 -6.94 4.26
N GLN A 21 -12.84 -6.31 5.40
CA GLN A 21 -11.79 -5.28 5.51
C GLN A 21 -10.40 -5.83 5.80
N TYR A 22 -10.28 -7.06 6.31
CA TYR A 22 -8.98 -7.68 6.63
C TYR A 22 -8.78 -8.97 5.83
N PRO A 23 -7.51 -9.34 5.56
CA PRO A 23 -7.18 -10.66 5.02
C PRO A 23 -7.60 -11.80 5.96
N GLU A 24 -7.63 -13.03 5.44
CA GLU A 24 -7.87 -14.23 6.27
C GLU A 24 -6.80 -14.38 7.35
N ILE A 25 -7.24 -14.58 8.59
CA ILE A 25 -6.38 -14.66 9.77
C ILE A 25 -6.02 -16.14 10.04
N LYS A 26 -4.80 -16.54 9.69
CA LYS A 26 -4.31 -17.93 9.82
C LYS A 26 -3.21 -18.12 10.86
N THR A 27 -2.38 -17.09 11.09
CA THR A 27 -1.17 -17.18 11.92
C THR A 27 -1.25 -16.27 13.14
N ASP A 28 -0.32 -16.45 14.09
CA ASP A 28 -0.17 -15.55 15.24
C ASP A 28 0.22 -14.15 14.80
N LEU A 29 1.04 -14.03 13.75
CA LEU A 29 1.38 -12.74 13.16
C LEU A 29 0.13 -12.04 12.62
N ASP A 30 -0.76 -12.76 11.93
CA ASP A 30 -2.01 -12.18 11.42
C ASP A 30 -2.87 -11.60 12.54
N ARG A 31 -3.02 -12.37 13.62
CA ARG A 31 -3.76 -11.91 14.80
C ARG A 31 -3.13 -10.66 15.41
N LYS A 32 -1.79 -10.65 15.52
CA LYS A 32 -1.04 -9.53 16.09
C LYS A 32 -1.16 -8.27 15.25
N VAL A 33 -0.94 -8.36 13.93
CA VAL A 33 -1.07 -7.21 13.01
C VAL A 33 -2.50 -6.66 13.03
N LYS A 34 -3.51 -7.54 12.87
CA LYS A 34 -4.91 -7.13 12.90
C LYS A 34 -5.25 -6.40 14.20
N SER A 35 -4.92 -7.00 15.35
CA SER A 35 -5.19 -6.39 16.66
C SER A 35 -4.49 -5.05 16.82
N PHE A 36 -3.26 -4.91 16.33
CA PHE A 36 -2.53 -3.64 16.36
C PHE A 36 -3.21 -2.57 15.49
N LEU A 37 -3.61 -2.90 14.25
CA LEU A 37 -4.29 -1.98 13.35
C LEU A 37 -5.64 -1.52 13.91
N GLU A 38 -6.42 -2.43 14.49
CA GLU A 38 -7.71 -2.13 15.13
C GLU A 38 -7.55 -1.24 16.38
N ALA A 39 -6.62 -1.57 17.27
CA ALA A 39 -6.35 -0.81 18.50
C ALA A 39 -5.86 0.62 18.20
N ASN A 40 -5.27 0.85 17.05
CA ASN A 40 -4.75 2.15 16.63
C ASN A 40 -5.59 2.83 15.54
N ALA A 41 -6.75 2.32 15.17
CA ALA A 41 -7.57 2.82 14.05
C ALA A 41 -7.86 4.33 14.13
N SER A 42 -8.06 4.89 15.34
CA SER A 42 -8.27 6.33 15.55
C SER A 42 -7.00 7.19 15.47
N ARG A 43 -5.82 6.58 15.47
CA ARG A 43 -4.51 7.25 15.46
C ARG A 43 -3.92 7.43 14.06
N TRP A 44 -4.42 6.72 13.05
CA TRP A 44 -3.97 6.82 11.65
C TRP A 44 -4.58 8.04 10.96
N ARG A 45 -4.26 9.25 11.46
CA ARG A 45 -4.82 10.51 10.94
C ARG A 45 -3.80 11.41 10.25
N ASP A 46 -2.51 11.19 10.51
CA ASP A 46 -1.43 12.02 9.98
C ASP A 46 -0.77 11.33 8.79
N LEU A 47 -1.16 11.75 7.57
CA LEU A 47 -0.58 11.28 6.31
C LEU A 47 -0.50 9.74 6.20
N ASN A 48 -1.54 9.05 6.63
CA ASN A 48 -1.62 7.60 6.53
C ASN A 48 -2.76 7.17 5.59
N VAL A 49 -2.53 6.11 4.84
CA VAL A 49 -3.55 5.53 3.96
C VAL A 49 -4.75 5.01 4.78
N PRO A 50 -5.99 5.09 4.30
CA PRO A 50 -7.14 4.40 4.91
C PRO A 50 -6.94 2.89 4.95
N LEU A 51 -7.66 2.22 5.84
CA LEU A 51 -7.61 0.76 6.01
C LEU A 51 -7.92 0.02 4.69
N ALA A 52 -8.92 0.48 3.94
CA ALA A 52 -9.30 -0.12 2.65
C ALA A 52 -8.16 -0.06 1.62
N ASP A 53 -7.43 1.06 1.58
CA ASP A 53 -6.31 1.24 0.66
C ASP A 53 -5.09 0.40 1.10
N GLY A 54 -4.86 0.28 2.41
CA GLY A 54 -3.86 -0.66 2.95
C GLY A 54 -4.14 -2.10 2.53
N LYS A 55 -5.43 -2.51 2.52
CA LYS A 55 -5.81 -3.84 2.01
C LYS A 55 -5.53 -4.00 0.52
N VAL A 56 -5.71 -2.98 -0.30
CA VAL A 56 -5.35 -3.02 -1.73
C VAL A 56 -3.85 -3.31 -1.90
N LEU A 57 -2.98 -2.64 -1.12
CA LEU A 57 -1.54 -2.89 -1.16
C LEU A 57 -1.20 -4.33 -0.75
N TYR A 58 -1.87 -4.84 0.30
CA TYR A 58 -1.72 -6.23 0.75
C TYR A 58 -2.12 -7.22 -0.35
N ASP A 59 -3.31 -7.06 -0.93
CA ASP A 59 -3.84 -7.96 -1.95
C ASP A 59 -2.92 -7.99 -3.19
N LEU A 60 -2.46 -6.83 -3.68
CA LEU A 60 -1.53 -6.74 -4.81
C LEU A 60 -0.25 -7.56 -4.60
N ILE A 61 0.32 -7.52 -3.40
CA ILE A 61 1.56 -8.23 -3.08
C ILE A 61 1.30 -9.74 -3.01
N VAL A 62 0.24 -10.17 -2.34
CA VAL A 62 -0.06 -11.58 -2.16
C VAL A 62 -0.49 -12.25 -3.46
N GLU A 63 -1.39 -11.61 -4.22
CA GLU A 63 -1.91 -12.14 -5.49
C GLU A 63 -0.82 -12.31 -6.55
N ASN A 64 0.16 -11.40 -6.58
CA ASN A 64 1.27 -11.46 -7.53
C ASN A 64 2.53 -12.17 -6.97
N ASN A 65 2.49 -12.63 -5.71
CA ASN A 65 3.61 -13.27 -5.01
C ASN A 65 4.90 -12.40 -5.01
N TYR A 66 4.75 -11.08 -4.82
CA TYR A 66 5.86 -10.15 -4.77
C TYR A 66 6.71 -10.35 -3.51
N LYS A 67 8.03 -10.16 -3.63
CA LYS A 67 9.00 -10.41 -2.56
C LYS A 67 9.92 -9.23 -2.26
N THR A 68 10.10 -8.33 -3.21
CA THR A 68 11.00 -7.18 -3.06
C THR A 68 10.21 -5.89 -3.24
N ALA A 69 10.00 -5.16 -2.15
CA ALA A 69 9.18 -3.96 -2.16
C ALA A 69 9.96 -2.71 -1.74
N VAL A 70 9.59 -1.57 -2.33
CA VAL A 70 10.03 -0.24 -1.91
C VAL A 70 8.81 0.61 -1.62
N GLU A 71 8.83 1.31 -0.50
CA GLU A 71 7.88 2.36 -0.17
C GLU A 71 8.61 3.71 -0.07
N ILE A 72 8.06 4.71 -0.73
CA ILE A 72 8.56 6.08 -0.76
C ILE A 72 7.59 6.96 0.03
N GLY A 73 7.95 7.31 1.27
CA GLY A 73 7.08 7.98 2.23
C GLY A 73 6.48 7.01 3.25
N THR A 74 7.16 6.81 4.37
CA THR A 74 6.74 5.91 5.45
C THR A 74 5.67 6.52 6.35
N SER A 75 5.76 7.84 6.60
CA SER A 75 5.02 8.50 7.68
C SER A 75 5.18 7.76 9.01
N THR A 76 4.08 7.48 9.72
CA THR A 76 4.09 6.68 10.95
C THR A 76 3.94 5.18 10.72
N GLY A 77 3.95 4.71 9.46
CA GLY A 77 4.14 3.31 9.07
C GLY A 77 2.87 2.51 8.80
N HIS A 78 1.71 3.13 8.60
CA HIS A 78 0.46 2.38 8.38
C HIS A 78 0.51 1.52 7.11
N SER A 79 0.84 2.12 5.96
CA SER A 79 1.01 1.42 4.68
C SER A 79 2.15 0.40 4.73
N ALA A 80 3.29 0.77 5.34
CA ALA A 80 4.42 -0.14 5.55
C ALA A 80 4.02 -1.41 6.32
N ILE A 81 3.14 -1.31 7.33
CA ILE A 81 2.64 -2.47 8.07
C ILE A 81 1.81 -3.38 7.16
N TRP A 82 0.94 -2.84 6.32
CA TRP A 82 0.16 -3.62 5.35
C TRP A 82 1.04 -4.33 4.33
N ILE A 83 2.01 -3.61 3.76
CA ILE A 83 2.98 -4.14 2.80
C ILE A 83 3.83 -5.24 3.45
N ALA A 84 4.40 -4.99 4.63
CA ALA A 84 5.21 -5.97 5.35
C ALA A 84 4.41 -7.20 5.80
N TRP A 85 3.15 -7.03 6.18
CA TRP A 85 2.25 -8.14 6.48
C TRP A 85 2.03 -9.02 5.24
N ALA A 86 1.80 -8.44 4.07
CA ALA A 86 1.69 -9.17 2.82
C ALA A 86 3.01 -9.89 2.46
N LEU A 87 4.14 -9.20 2.59
CA LEU A 87 5.47 -9.76 2.34
C LEU A 87 5.82 -10.92 3.30
N SER A 88 5.27 -10.94 4.51
CA SER A 88 5.40 -12.09 5.41
C SER A 88 4.76 -13.37 4.85
N LYS A 89 3.78 -13.26 3.93
CA LYS A 89 3.15 -14.39 3.25
C LYS A 89 3.95 -14.89 2.07
N THR A 90 4.67 -14.00 1.41
CA THR A 90 5.44 -14.31 0.19
C THR A 90 6.92 -14.58 0.48
N GLY A 91 7.38 -14.36 1.72
CA GLY A 91 8.79 -14.49 2.13
C GLY A 91 9.65 -13.30 1.67
N GLY A 92 9.05 -12.13 1.51
CA GLY A 92 9.68 -10.93 0.99
C GLY A 92 10.15 -9.94 2.06
N LYS A 93 10.67 -8.80 1.59
CA LYS A 93 11.17 -7.68 2.41
C LYS A 93 10.76 -6.33 1.79
N LEU A 94 10.54 -5.35 2.68
CA LEU A 94 10.25 -3.96 2.34
C LEU A 94 11.44 -3.08 2.67
N ILE A 95 11.81 -2.19 1.74
CA ILE A 95 12.59 -0.99 2.05
C ILE A 95 11.59 0.17 2.11
N THR A 96 11.56 0.92 3.22
CA THR A 96 10.72 2.12 3.35
C THR A 96 11.56 3.34 3.73
N ILE A 97 11.24 4.51 3.16
CA ILE A 97 12.05 5.73 3.26
C ILE A 97 11.20 6.84 3.87
N GLU A 98 11.72 7.47 4.95
CA GLU A 98 11.10 8.60 5.63
C GLU A 98 12.13 9.71 5.85
N ILE A 99 11.74 10.95 5.57
CA ILE A 99 12.61 12.12 5.74
C ILE A 99 12.56 12.70 7.16
N SER A 100 11.41 12.55 7.84
CA SER A 100 11.21 13.06 9.20
C SER A 100 11.72 12.07 10.23
N GLN A 101 12.68 12.49 11.05
CA GLN A 101 13.21 11.66 12.13
C GLN A 101 12.12 11.23 13.13
N ASP A 102 11.22 12.14 13.51
CA ASP A 102 10.17 11.83 14.48
C ASP A 102 9.18 10.78 13.94
N ARG A 103 8.76 10.90 12.66
CA ARG A 103 7.91 9.92 12.00
C ARG A 103 8.62 8.59 11.83
N HIS A 104 9.87 8.59 11.43
CA HIS A 104 10.69 7.39 11.31
C HIS A 104 10.78 6.63 12.64
N LEU A 105 11.10 7.31 13.75
CA LEU A 105 11.15 6.69 15.07
C LEU A 105 9.78 6.13 15.49
N LYS A 106 8.71 6.86 15.21
CA LYS A 106 7.35 6.39 15.49
C LYS A 106 6.97 5.18 14.64
N ALA A 107 7.35 5.15 13.36
CA ALA A 107 7.14 4.00 12.48
C ALA A 107 7.88 2.77 13.00
N MET A 108 9.15 2.89 13.41
CA MET A 108 9.94 1.80 13.98
C MET A 108 9.29 1.20 15.23
N GLU A 109 8.72 2.04 16.12
CA GLU A 109 7.95 1.59 17.27
C GLU A 109 6.70 0.81 16.84
N ASN A 110 5.94 1.34 15.89
CA ASN A 110 4.73 0.72 15.35
C ASN A 110 5.03 -0.63 14.69
N PHE A 111 6.13 -0.76 13.93
CA PHE A 111 6.55 -2.02 13.31
C PHE A 111 6.85 -3.11 14.34
N LYS A 112 7.53 -2.77 15.45
CA LYS A 112 7.79 -3.69 16.56
C LYS A 112 6.48 -4.13 17.25
N GLN A 113 5.58 -3.20 17.51
CA GLN A 113 4.31 -3.49 18.16
C GLN A 113 3.41 -4.36 17.26
N ALA A 114 3.35 -4.08 15.96
CA ALA A 114 2.63 -4.90 14.98
C ALA A 114 3.29 -6.28 14.74
N GLY A 115 4.58 -6.44 15.06
CA GLY A 115 5.32 -7.68 14.88
C GLY A 115 5.87 -7.89 13.47
N VAL A 116 5.98 -6.82 12.67
CA VAL A 116 6.44 -6.88 11.27
C VAL A 116 7.85 -6.32 11.07
N ALA A 117 8.53 -5.89 12.11
CA ALA A 117 9.84 -5.22 12.03
C ALA A 117 10.89 -6.05 11.25
N ASP A 118 10.86 -7.38 11.37
CA ASP A 118 11.80 -8.27 10.69
C ASP A 118 11.62 -8.31 9.17
N PHE A 119 10.52 -7.79 8.66
CA PHE A 119 10.22 -7.70 7.22
C PHE A 119 10.54 -6.32 6.63
N ILE A 120 11.06 -5.36 7.42
CA ILE A 120 11.22 -3.96 7.05
C ILE A 120 12.66 -3.49 7.24
N ASP A 121 13.23 -2.92 6.18
CA ASP A 121 14.43 -2.08 6.21
C ASP A 121 13.98 -0.61 6.15
N ALA A 122 13.85 0.02 7.32
CA ALA A 122 13.40 1.41 7.41
C ALA A 122 14.58 2.37 7.35
N ARG A 123 14.57 3.28 6.38
CA ARG A 123 15.64 4.22 6.10
C ARG A 123 15.21 5.66 6.39
N LEU A 124 15.99 6.36 7.22
CA LEU A 124 15.83 7.78 7.44
C LEU A 124 16.62 8.56 6.38
N GLY A 125 15.97 9.41 5.60
CA GLY A 125 16.64 10.26 4.64
C GLY A 125 15.72 10.83 3.55
N ASN A 126 16.31 11.67 2.70
CA ASN A 126 15.60 12.28 1.59
C ASN A 126 15.39 11.26 0.44
N ALA A 127 14.15 10.99 0.09
CA ALA A 127 13.80 10.07 -1.00
C ALA A 127 14.33 10.54 -2.37
N HIS A 128 14.51 11.85 -2.59
CA HIS A 128 15.11 12.38 -3.82
C HIS A 128 16.54 11.87 -4.04
N GLU A 129 17.25 11.54 -2.97
CA GLU A 129 18.62 11.03 -2.99
C GLU A 129 18.65 9.51 -2.87
N LEU A 130 17.86 8.96 -1.94
CA LEU A 130 17.91 7.54 -1.63
C LEU A 130 17.28 6.66 -2.73
N VAL A 131 16.19 7.10 -3.38
CA VAL A 131 15.53 6.31 -4.42
C VAL A 131 16.41 6.09 -5.66
N PRO A 132 17.08 7.13 -6.23
CA PRO A 132 18.04 6.90 -7.31
C PRO A 132 19.20 5.98 -6.91
N ALA A 133 19.67 6.06 -5.65
CA ALA A 133 20.79 5.27 -5.13
C ALA A 133 20.44 3.81 -4.79
N LEU A 134 19.15 3.44 -4.78
CA LEU A 134 18.75 2.04 -4.57
C LEU A 134 19.34 1.15 -5.67
N SER A 135 19.90 0.01 -5.27
CA SER A 135 20.41 -1.02 -6.17
C SER A 135 19.52 -2.27 -6.14
N GLY A 136 19.60 -3.09 -7.19
CA GLY A 136 18.83 -4.33 -7.29
C GLY A 136 17.57 -4.21 -8.13
N LYS A 137 16.70 -5.23 -8.02
CA LYS A 137 15.43 -5.32 -8.75
C LYS A 137 14.28 -5.44 -7.74
N TYR A 138 13.14 -4.87 -8.10
CA TYR A 138 11.97 -4.77 -7.24
C TYR A 138 10.72 -5.24 -7.96
N ASP A 139 9.86 -5.95 -7.22
CA ASP A 139 8.57 -6.42 -7.71
C ASP A 139 7.48 -5.36 -7.50
N PHE A 140 7.59 -4.60 -6.40
CA PHE A 140 6.55 -3.69 -5.95
C PHE A 140 7.15 -2.36 -5.50
N VAL A 141 6.61 -1.26 -5.99
CA VAL A 141 6.97 0.10 -5.55
C VAL A 141 5.70 0.84 -5.17
N PHE A 142 5.66 1.40 -3.95
CA PHE A 142 4.58 2.27 -3.49
C PHE A 142 5.10 3.68 -3.27
N SER A 143 4.51 4.67 -3.93
CA SER A 143 4.88 6.09 -3.85
C SER A 143 3.77 6.90 -3.18
N ASP A 144 4.06 7.43 -1.99
CA ASP A 144 3.18 8.30 -1.20
C ASP A 144 3.96 9.43 -0.48
N ALA A 145 5.02 9.92 -1.09
CA ALA A 145 5.80 11.05 -0.55
C ALA A 145 5.44 12.37 -1.26
N ASP A 146 6.46 13.10 -1.70
CA ASP A 146 6.36 14.37 -2.41
C ASP A 146 5.70 14.20 -3.78
N LYS A 147 4.53 14.79 -3.96
CA LYS A 147 3.71 14.65 -5.17
C LYS A 147 4.34 15.29 -6.40
N GLU A 148 5.14 16.33 -6.21
CA GLU A 148 5.88 17.00 -7.28
C GLU A 148 6.97 16.09 -7.87
N TRP A 149 7.40 15.07 -7.10
CA TRP A 149 8.46 14.14 -7.49
C TRP A 149 7.96 12.78 -7.99
N TYR A 150 6.68 12.51 -8.06
CA TYR A 150 6.14 11.20 -8.48
C TYR A 150 6.69 10.72 -9.81
N LYS A 151 6.74 11.60 -10.82
CA LYS A 151 7.34 11.27 -12.13
C LYS A 151 8.83 10.94 -12.02
N ASN A 152 9.59 11.67 -11.21
CA ASN A 152 11.01 11.43 -11.00
C ASN A 152 11.26 10.12 -10.25
N TYR A 153 10.42 9.80 -9.23
CA TYR A 153 10.48 8.50 -8.55
C TYR A 153 10.21 7.36 -9.52
N PHE A 154 9.17 7.49 -10.35
CA PHE A 154 8.88 6.49 -11.36
C PHE A 154 10.05 6.30 -12.34
N ILE A 155 10.59 7.36 -12.92
CA ILE A 155 11.73 7.33 -13.84
C ILE A 155 12.95 6.66 -13.18
N SER A 156 13.22 6.94 -11.91
CA SER A 156 14.34 6.36 -11.15
C SER A 156 14.13 4.88 -10.85
N MET A 157 12.88 4.44 -10.69
CA MET A 157 12.53 3.06 -10.35
C MET A 157 12.27 2.19 -11.58
N ASP A 158 11.82 2.74 -12.72
CA ASP A 158 11.52 1.99 -13.95
C ASP A 158 12.61 0.97 -14.33
N PRO A 159 13.90 1.33 -14.44
CA PRO A 159 14.93 0.35 -14.78
C PRO A 159 15.16 -0.72 -13.69
N LYS A 160 14.62 -0.52 -12.49
CA LYS A 160 14.76 -1.43 -11.33
C LYS A 160 13.53 -2.31 -11.12
N ILE A 161 12.38 -1.97 -11.71
CA ILE A 161 11.16 -2.79 -11.64
C ILE A 161 11.28 -3.94 -12.61
N VAL A 162 10.99 -5.17 -12.16
CA VAL A 162 10.98 -6.38 -13.00
C VAL A 162 9.75 -6.40 -13.92
N ILE A 163 9.80 -7.15 -15.03
CA ILE A 163 8.59 -7.45 -15.83
C ILE A 163 7.59 -8.19 -14.92
N GLY A 164 6.32 -7.78 -14.95
CA GLY A 164 5.28 -8.28 -14.05
C GLY A 164 5.24 -7.58 -12.69
N GLY A 165 6.27 -6.80 -12.35
CA GLY A 165 6.25 -5.94 -11.17
C GLY A 165 5.36 -4.70 -11.39
N CYS A 166 5.05 -3.98 -10.31
CA CYS A 166 4.20 -2.80 -10.44
C CYS A 166 4.72 -1.57 -9.66
N PHE A 167 4.40 -0.40 -10.21
CA PHE A 167 4.51 0.90 -9.54
C PHE A 167 3.12 1.36 -9.14
N VAL A 168 2.93 1.62 -7.84
CA VAL A 168 1.67 2.09 -7.26
C VAL A 168 1.89 3.50 -6.75
N ALA A 169 1.03 4.45 -7.15
CA ALA A 169 1.06 5.81 -6.64
C ALA A 169 -0.27 6.17 -5.97
N TYR A 170 -0.17 6.81 -4.82
CA TYR A 170 -1.32 7.24 -4.01
C TYR A 170 -1.68 8.70 -4.25
N ASN A 171 -2.88 9.14 -3.84
CA ASN A 171 -3.39 10.50 -4.00
C ASN A 171 -3.51 11.00 -5.47
N VAL A 172 -3.69 10.09 -6.43
CA VAL A 172 -3.77 10.47 -7.86
C VAL A 172 -5.10 11.12 -8.26
N ASN A 173 -6.08 11.23 -7.33
CA ASN A 173 -7.28 12.02 -7.52
C ASN A 173 -7.04 13.54 -7.31
N GLN A 174 -5.91 13.93 -6.75
CA GLN A 174 -5.55 15.34 -6.58
C GLN A 174 -5.40 16.02 -7.96
N ARG A 175 -5.94 17.22 -8.07
CA ARG A 175 -5.95 17.98 -9.35
C ARG A 175 -4.80 18.98 -9.45
N THR A 176 -3.66 18.72 -8.80
CA THR A 176 -2.46 19.52 -8.99
C THR A 176 -1.87 19.30 -10.37
N ARG A 177 -1.03 20.21 -10.85
CA ARG A 177 -0.36 20.08 -12.15
C ARG A 177 0.53 18.83 -12.15
N ASP A 178 1.34 18.65 -11.12
CA ASP A 178 2.35 17.60 -11.05
C ASP A 178 1.72 16.19 -11.03
N ILE A 179 0.59 16.03 -10.32
CA ILE A 179 -0.15 14.76 -10.33
C ILE A 179 -0.75 14.49 -11.71
N ARG A 180 -1.31 15.51 -12.40
CA ARG A 180 -1.80 15.31 -13.78
C ARG A 180 -0.66 14.93 -14.72
N ASP A 181 0.46 15.67 -14.67
CA ASP A 181 1.64 15.40 -15.51
C ASP A 181 2.22 13.99 -15.25
N PHE A 182 2.17 13.49 -14.00
CA PHE A 182 2.53 12.13 -13.67
C PHE A 182 1.53 11.12 -14.23
N VAL A 183 0.23 11.33 -14.01
CA VAL A 183 -0.83 10.41 -14.47
C VAL A 183 -0.81 10.29 -15.99
N ASP A 184 -0.76 11.42 -16.71
CA ASP A 184 -0.67 11.43 -18.16
C ASP A 184 0.59 10.69 -18.66
N TYR A 185 1.71 10.87 -17.98
CA TYR A 185 2.97 10.19 -18.31
C TYR A 185 2.88 8.68 -18.13
N ILE A 186 2.34 8.21 -16.99
CA ILE A 186 2.30 6.77 -16.69
C ILE A 186 1.22 6.03 -17.48
N GLU A 187 0.08 6.68 -17.78
CA GLU A 187 -0.96 6.12 -18.62
C GLU A 187 -0.54 5.99 -20.10
N SER A 188 0.31 6.91 -20.58
CA SER A 188 0.85 6.89 -21.95
C SER A 188 2.13 6.04 -22.10
N HIS A 189 2.63 5.44 -21.02
CA HIS A 189 3.92 4.75 -21.05
C HIS A 189 3.81 3.35 -21.66
N ASP A 190 4.40 3.14 -22.85
CA ASP A 190 4.29 1.91 -23.67
C ASP A 190 4.66 0.60 -22.96
N ASN A 191 5.54 0.67 -21.94
CA ASN A 191 6.02 -0.51 -21.21
C ASN A 191 5.15 -0.86 -20.01
N TYR A 192 4.12 -0.05 -19.70
CA TYR A 192 3.26 -0.24 -18.55
C TYR A 192 1.79 -0.34 -18.93
N LYS A 193 1.05 -1.16 -18.20
CA LYS A 193 -0.41 -1.18 -18.22
C LYS A 193 -0.91 -0.57 -16.94
N THR A 194 -1.44 0.64 -17.05
CA THR A 194 -1.92 1.43 -15.89
C THR A 194 -3.43 1.30 -15.74
N THR A 195 -3.86 1.17 -14.48
CA THR A 195 -5.26 1.30 -14.06
C THR A 195 -5.34 2.27 -12.89
N ILE A 196 -6.40 3.08 -12.84
CA ILE A 196 -6.62 4.01 -11.73
C ILE A 196 -7.87 3.58 -10.97
N ASN A 197 -7.68 3.18 -9.71
CA ASN A 197 -8.78 2.93 -8.79
C ASN A 197 -9.22 4.26 -8.14
N ARG A 198 -10.37 4.76 -8.55
CA ARG A 198 -10.97 6.01 -8.05
C ARG A 198 -12.04 5.78 -6.99
N SER A 199 -12.25 4.54 -6.55
CA SER A 199 -13.18 4.22 -5.45
C SER A 199 -12.63 4.64 -4.08
N SER A 200 -11.33 4.71 -3.93
CA SER A 200 -10.67 5.41 -2.83
C SER A 200 -10.84 6.92 -3.01
N SER A 201 -11.08 7.67 -1.93
CA SER A 201 -11.20 9.13 -1.96
C SER A 201 -9.97 9.80 -2.58
N GLU A 202 -8.80 9.24 -2.31
CA GLU A 202 -7.51 9.79 -2.72
C GLU A 202 -7.05 9.30 -4.10
N GLY A 203 -7.55 8.14 -4.56
CA GLY A 203 -7.18 7.49 -5.80
C GLY A 203 -5.83 6.78 -5.75
N ILE A 204 -5.79 5.60 -6.37
CA ILE A 204 -4.59 4.76 -6.47
C ILE A 204 -4.36 4.45 -7.95
N SER A 205 -3.19 4.79 -8.50
CA SER A 205 -2.75 4.27 -9.79
C SER A 205 -1.93 3.00 -9.58
N ILE A 206 -2.21 1.96 -10.38
CA ILE A 206 -1.51 0.69 -10.38
C ILE A 206 -0.98 0.47 -11.79
N SER A 207 0.33 0.46 -11.95
CA SER A 207 1.01 0.41 -13.24
C SER A 207 1.91 -0.82 -13.30
N TYR A 208 1.47 -1.86 -14.01
CA TYR A 208 2.21 -3.10 -14.18
C TYR A 208 3.21 -2.98 -15.35
N LYS A 209 4.46 -3.33 -15.11
CA LYS A 209 5.48 -3.39 -16.15
C LYS A 209 5.26 -4.61 -17.04
N THR A 210 5.03 -4.39 -18.33
CA THR A 210 4.70 -5.45 -19.32
C THR A 210 5.86 -5.86 -20.20
N LYS A 211 6.84 -4.97 -20.38
CA LYS A 211 8.04 -5.22 -21.21
C LYS A 211 9.20 -4.33 -20.77
N GLU A 212 10.42 -4.71 -21.14
CA GLU A 212 11.60 -3.85 -21.02
C GLU A 212 11.64 -2.82 -22.18
N LYS A 213 12.44 -1.77 -21.99
CA LYS A 213 12.72 -0.79 -23.07
C LYS A 213 13.48 -1.43 -24.21
#